data_1d895c26a60b3e17741834007957963f
#
_entry.id   1d895c26a60b3e17741834007957963f
#
_cell.length_a   1.000
_cell.length_b   1.000
_cell.length_c   1.000
_cell.angle_alpha   90.00
_cell.angle_beta   90.00
_cell.angle_gamma   90.00
#
_symmetry.space_group_name_H-M   'P 1'
#
loop_
_entity.id
_entity.type
_entity.pdbx_description
1 polymer ?
#
loop_
_entity_poly.entity_id
_entity_poly.type
_entity_poly.pdbx_seq_one_letter_code
_entity_poly.pdbx_strand_id
1 'polypeptide(L)'
;MRIISGNFKGKKILLPKDKLTRPLKDLTKESIFNIIKHSKLLNIELKNSNILDLFSGVGSFGLECLSRGAASVTFLENYKDVLNILKKNIDNLKQQNYTKIIEKDVFEQDTLKILSDKFEIIFMDPPYKEKKLINLLNTILKLKLLKDNGIIIIHRHKKDEDILPDNFNLIMKKNYGISKIIFGNIL
;
A
#
# COMPACT_ATOMS: atom_id res chain seq x y z
N MET A 1 9.65 8.45 -11.79
CA MET A 1 9.26 7.12 -11.28
C MET A 1 8.64 6.30 -12.40
N ARG A 2 8.71 4.99 -12.34
CA ARG A 2 8.20 4.07 -13.37
C ARG A 2 7.65 2.78 -12.77
N ILE A 3 6.86 2.06 -13.53
CA ILE A 3 6.51 0.66 -13.26
C ILE A 3 7.75 -0.22 -13.49
N ILE A 4 8.06 -1.08 -12.52
CA ILE A 4 9.31 -1.86 -12.52
C ILE A 4 9.16 -3.18 -13.26
N SER A 5 7.99 -3.83 -13.14
CA SER A 5 7.76 -5.17 -13.70
C SER A 5 6.30 -5.37 -14.12
N GLY A 6 6.02 -6.51 -14.75
CA GLY A 6 4.68 -6.89 -15.20
C GLY A 6 4.27 -6.27 -16.53
N ASN A 7 2.96 -6.25 -16.80
CA ASN A 7 2.38 -5.87 -18.10
C ASN A 7 2.66 -4.41 -18.50
N PHE A 8 2.90 -3.53 -17.52
CA PHE A 8 3.16 -2.11 -17.75
C PHE A 8 4.61 -1.73 -17.47
N LYS A 9 5.54 -2.69 -17.44
CA LYS A 9 6.98 -2.45 -17.20
C LYS A 9 7.50 -1.28 -18.04
N GLY A 10 8.20 -0.35 -17.41
CA GLY A 10 8.80 0.83 -18.04
C GLY A 10 7.86 2.00 -18.22
N LYS A 11 6.53 1.86 -18.06
CA LYS A 11 5.59 2.98 -18.12
C LYS A 11 5.89 3.98 -17.01
N LYS A 12 5.86 5.26 -17.39
CA LYS A 12 6.14 6.38 -16.48
C LYS A 12 4.95 6.63 -15.55
N ILE A 13 5.23 6.84 -14.27
CA ILE A 13 4.29 7.34 -13.27
C ILE A 13 4.52 8.83 -13.10
N LEU A 14 3.48 9.63 -13.29
CA LEU A 14 3.49 11.06 -13.07
C LEU A 14 3.68 11.35 -11.57
N LEU A 15 4.44 12.38 -11.27
CA LEU A 15 4.74 12.82 -9.90
C LEU A 15 4.21 14.25 -9.69
N PRO A 16 3.86 14.62 -8.44
CA PRO A 16 3.55 16.00 -8.11
C PRO A 16 4.80 16.88 -8.30
N LYS A 17 4.55 18.15 -8.57
CA LYS A 17 5.62 19.15 -8.67
C LYS A 17 6.11 19.63 -7.30
N ASP A 18 5.28 19.46 -6.28
CA ASP A 18 5.62 19.82 -4.91
C ASP A 18 6.57 18.79 -4.27
N LYS A 19 7.13 19.16 -3.11
CA LYS A 19 8.00 18.28 -2.31
C LYS A 19 7.30 17.67 -1.10
N LEU A 20 5.97 17.84 -0.99
CA LEU A 20 5.20 17.36 0.16
C LEU A 20 5.02 15.86 0.15
N THR A 21 4.84 15.29 -1.04
CA THR A 21 4.75 13.86 -1.22
C THR A 21 6.11 13.26 -1.55
N ARG A 22 6.48 12.22 -0.80
CA ARG A 22 7.70 11.44 -1.07
C ARG A 22 7.30 10.08 -1.65
N PRO A 23 7.39 9.94 -2.97
CA PRO A 23 7.02 8.67 -3.58
C PRO A 23 7.94 7.54 -3.12
N LEU A 24 7.38 6.35 -2.93
CA LEU A 24 8.12 5.14 -2.61
C LEU A 24 9.23 4.92 -3.65
N LYS A 25 10.50 4.93 -3.21
CA LYS A 25 11.67 4.80 -4.10
C LYS A 25 11.62 3.49 -4.88
N ASP A 26 12.04 3.52 -6.15
CA ASP A 26 12.02 2.35 -7.03
C ASP A 26 12.76 1.15 -6.41
N LEU A 27 13.91 1.35 -5.77
CA LEU A 27 14.67 0.28 -5.09
C LEU A 27 13.89 -0.34 -3.92
N THR A 28 13.23 0.49 -3.09
CA THR A 28 12.43 0.01 -1.96
C THR A 28 11.22 -0.77 -2.48
N LYS A 29 10.54 -0.24 -3.50
CA LYS A 29 9.41 -0.89 -4.17
C LYS A 29 9.81 -2.25 -4.75
N GLU A 30 10.91 -2.32 -5.50
CA GLU A 30 11.44 -3.57 -6.04
C GLU A 30 11.74 -4.59 -4.94
N SER A 31 12.35 -4.15 -3.85
CA SER A 31 12.66 -5.00 -2.70
C SER A 31 11.39 -5.59 -2.06
N ILE A 32 10.32 -4.79 -1.90
CA ILE A 32 9.03 -5.26 -1.39
C ILE A 32 8.48 -6.37 -2.30
N PHE A 33 8.42 -6.14 -3.61
CA PHE A 33 7.89 -7.13 -4.55
C PHE A 33 8.76 -8.39 -4.69
N ASN A 34 10.07 -8.28 -4.52
CA ASN A 34 10.97 -9.45 -4.47
C ASN A 34 10.69 -10.29 -3.22
N ILE A 35 10.42 -9.66 -2.07
CA ILE A 35 10.03 -10.38 -0.85
C ILE A 35 8.67 -11.06 -1.05
N ILE A 36 7.66 -10.37 -1.57
CA ILE A 36 6.33 -10.96 -1.85
C ILE A 36 6.48 -12.20 -2.73
N LYS A 37 7.33 -12.13 -3.78
CA LYS A 37 7.48 -13.20 -4.77
C LYS A 37 8.31 -14.39 -4.30
N HIS A 38 9.33 -14.17 -3.48
CA HIS A 38 10.36 -15.17 -3.22
C HIS A 38 10.48 -15.60 -1.75
N SER A 39 9.83 -14.89 -0.82
CA SER A 39 9.90 -15.24 0.59
C SER A 39 9.04 -16.46 0.89
N LYS A 40 9.67 -17.49 1.45
CA LYS A 40 8.95 -18.68 1.96
C LYS A 40 8.14 -18.41 3.24
N LEU A 41 8.36 -17.25 3.88
CA LEU A 41 7.62 -16.84 5.08
C LEU A 41 6.27 -16.21 4.75
N LEU A 42 6.08 -15.75 3.50
CA LEU A 42 4.84 -15.14 3.04
C LEU A 42 4.11 -16.15 2.15
N ASN A 43 2.98 -16.64 2.64
CA ASN A 43 2.11 -17.50 1.84
C ASN A 43 1.07 -16.64 1.10
N ILE A 44 1.55 -15.77 0.22
CA ILE A 44 0.72 -14.81 -0.51
C ILE A 44 1.03 -14.83 -1.99
N GLU A 45 0.00 -14.84 -2.82
CA GLU A 45 0.12 -14.69 -4.25
C GLU A 45 -0.45 -13.34 -4.67
N LEU A 46 0.37 -12.56 -5.40
CA LEU A 46 -0.05 -11.25 -5.89
C LEU A 46 -1.04 -11.36 -7.06
N LYS A 47 -0.91 -12.39 -7.88
CA LYS A 47 -1.81 -12.62 -9.01
C LYS A 47 -3.24 -12.87 -8.50
N ASN A 48 -4.21 -12.21 -9.13
CA ASN A 48 -5.64 -12.29 -8.76
C ASN A 48 -5.98 -11.79 -7.35
N SER A 49 -5.06 -11.07 -6.67
CA SER A 49 -5.29 -10.52 -5.35
C SER A 49 -6.00 -9.16 -5.39
N ASN A 50 -6.77 -8.86 -4.36
CA ASN A 50 -7.35 -7.55 -4.09
C ASN A 50 -6.43 -6.77 -3.14
N ILE A 51 -6.07 -5.57 -3.51
CA ILE A 51 -5.09 -4.75 -2.80
C ILE A 51 -5.79 -3.52 -2.19
N LEU A 52 -5.45 -3.20 -0.95
CA LEU A 52 -5.78 -1.93 -0.32
C LEU A 52 -4.50 -1.11 -0.15
N ASP A 53 -4.44 0.04 -0.84
CA ASP A 53 -3.30 0.95 -0.81
C ASP A 53 -3.70 2.20 -0.02
N LEU A 54 -3.33 2.22 1.27
CA LEU A 54 -3.60 3.31 2.20
C LEU A 54 -2.47 4.35 2.14
N PHE A 55 -2.83 5.63 2.11
CA PHE A 55 -1.91 6.75 1.82
C PHE A 55 -1.28 6.61 0.44
N SER A 56 -2.13 6.32 -0.55
CA SER A 56 -1.69 5.81 -1.85
C SER A 56 -0.87 6.81 -2.67
N GLY A 57 -0.91 8.10 -2.34
CA GLY A 57 -0.18 9.11 -3.07
C GLY A 57 -0.49 9.06 -4.56
N VAL A 58 0.52 8.99 -5.40
CA VAL A 58 0.38 8.88 -6.86
C VAL A 58 0.03 7.48 -7.35
N GLY A 59 -0.21 6.52 -6.44
CA GLY A 59 -0.59 5.14 -6.74
C GLY A 59 0.58 4.22 -7.08
N SER A 60 1.78 4.58 -6.68
CA SER A 60 3.00 3.86 -7.10
C SER A 60 3.02 2.38 -6.73
N PHE A 61 2.52 2.01 -5.54
CA PHE A 61 2.47 0.62 -5.10
C PHE A 61 1.31 -0.13 -5.76
N GLY A 62 0.10 0.40 -5.68
CA GLY A 62 -1.08 -0.27 -6.24
C GLY A 62 -1.00 -0.46 -7.76
N LEU A 63 -0.50 0.53 -8.51
CA LEU A 63 -0.31 0.41 -9.96
C LEU A 63 0.76 -0.62 -10.32
N GLU A 64 1.80 -0.78 -9.51
CA GLU A 64 2.77 -1.87 -9.66
C GLU A 64 2.11 -3.24 -9.40
N CYS A 65 1.20 -3.33 -8.40
CA CYS A 65 0.42 -4.55 -8.14
C CYS A 65 -0.43 -4.95 -9.35
N LEU A 66 -1.17 -4.01 -9.95
CA LEU A 66 -1.94 -4.27 -11.17
C LEU A 66 -1.05 -4.72 -12.34
N SER A 67 0.10 -4.08 -12.51
CA SER A 67 1.07 -4.48 -13.53
C SER A 67 1.54 -5.92 -13.37
N ARG A 68 1.58 -6.42 -12.15
CA ARG A 68 2.00 -7.78 -11.79
C ARG A 68 0.86 -8.78 -11.70
N GLY A 69 -0.37 -8.37 -12.05
CA GLY A 69 -1.53 -9.25 -12.18
C GLY A 69 -2.48 -9.28 -10.97
N ALA A 70 -2.43 -8.29 -10.08
CA ALA A 70 -3.49 -8.11 -9.07
C ALA A 70 -4.85 -7.94 -9.76
N ALA A 71 -5.91 -8.46 -9.14
CA ALA A 71 -7.27 -8.37 -9.68
C ALA A 71 -7.84 -6.95 -9.56
N SER A 72 -7.62 -6.32 -8.41
CA SER A 72 -8.11 -4.95 -8.16
C SER A 72 -7.26 -4.22 -7.14
N VAL A 73 -7.35 -2.88 -7.18
CA VAL A 73 -6.74 -2.02 -6.16
C VAL A 73 -7.74 -0.96 -5.69
N THR A 74 -7.91 -0.88 -4.38
CA THR A 74 -8.61 0.23 -3.73
C THR A 74 -7.58 1.19 -3.16
N PHE A 75 -7.59 2.43 -3.66
CA PHE A 75 -6.73 3.52 -3.21
C PHE A 75 -7.44 4.40 -2.21
N LEU A 76 -6.81 4.71 -1.08
CA LEU A 76 -7.23 5.77 -0.16
C LEU A 76 -6.23 6.92 -0.20
N GLU A 77 -6.72 8.11 -0.48
CA GLU A 77 -5.93 9.33 -0.54
C GLU A 77 -6.84 10.54 -0.28
N ASN A 78 -6.36 11.54 0.45
CA ASN A 78 -7.12 12.76 0.75
C ASN A 78 -6.50 14.04 0.20
N TYR A 79 -5.25 14.01 -0.26
CA TYR A 79 -4.56 15.18 -0.78
C TYR A 79 -4.95 15.45 -2.23
N LYS A 80 -5.76 16.50 -2.46
CA LYS A 80 -6.40 16.80 -3.76
C LYS A 80 -5.44 16.88 -4.94
N ASP A 81 -4.26 17.50 -4.76
CA ASP A 81 -3.31 17.67 -5.85
C ASP A 81 -2.73 16.33 -6.30
N VAL A 82 -2.52 15.43 -5.36
CA VAL A 82 -2.04 14.07 -5.63
C VAL A 82 -3.14 13.20 -6.22
N LEU A 83 -4.38 13.34 -5.77
CA LEU A 83 -5.54 12.63 -6.33
C LEU A 83 -5.70 12.86 -7.84
N ASN A 84 -5.52 14.09 -8.31
CA ASN A 84 -5.57 14.39 -9.75
C ASN A 84 -4.47 13.67 -10.53
N ILE A 85 -3.30 13.50 -9.92
CA ILE A 85 -2.18 12.77 -10.53
C ILE A 85 -2.43 11.27 -10.50
N LEU A 86 -2.95 10.73 -9.39
CA LEU A 86 -3.35 9.33 -9.26
C LEU A 86 -4.36 8.95 -10.35
N LYS A 87 -5.42 9.74 -10.53
CA LYS A 87 -6.42 9.55 -11.62
C LYS A 87 -5.76 9.51 -12.98
N LYS A 88 -4.89 10.49 -13.29
CA LYS A 88 -4.15 10.52 -14.56
C LYS A 88 -3.22 9.30 -14.74
N ASN A 89 -2.60 8.83 -13.69
CA ASN A 89 -1.75 7.62 -13.75
C ASN A 89 -2.58 6.36 -14.05
N ILE A 90 -3.75 6.23 -13.44
CA ILE A 90 -4.70 5.15 -13.72
C ILE A 90 -5.17 5.20 -15.18
N ASP A 91 -5.54 6.39 -15.67
CA ASP A 91 -6.00 6.60 -17.03
C ASP A 91 -4.92 6.29 -18.06
N ASN A 92 -3.68 6.71 -17.83
CA ASN A 92 -2.53 6.44 -18.69
C ASN A 92 -2.23 4.94 -18.82
N LEU A 93 -2.58 4.16 -17.80
CA LEU A 93 -2.42 2.70 -17.81
C LEU A 93 -3.70 1.98 -18.24
N LYS A 94 -4.82 2.70 -18.45
CA LYS A 94 -6.15 2.16 -18.80
C LYS A 94 -6.64 1.15 -17.76
N GLN A 95 -6.50 1.48 -16.46
CA GLN A 95 -6.83 0.57 -15.36
C GLN A 95 -8.06 0.98 -14.54
N GLN A 96 -8.93 1.85 -15.08
CA GLN A 96 -10.11 2.40 -14.38
C GLN A 96 -11.04 1.27 -13.89
N ASN A 97 -11.22 0.23 -14.68
CA ASN A 97 -12.12 -0.90 -14.34
C ASN A 97 -11.59 -1.81 -13.24
N TYR A 98 -10.30 -1.69 -12.89
CA TYR A 98 -9.63 -2.50 -11.87
C TYR A 98 -9.27 -1.68 -10.63
N THR A 99 -9.75 -0.43 -10.55
CA THR A 99 -9.40 0.49 -9.49
C THR A 99 -10.61 1.15 -8.86
N LYS A 100 -10.55 1.37 -7.55
CA LYS A 100 -11.48 2.21 -6.79
C LYS A 100 -10.68 3.26 -6.05
N ILE A 101 -11.11 4.52 -6.11
CA ILE A 101 -10.48 5.62 -5.36
C ILE A 101 -11.47 6.08 -4.29
N ILE A 102 -10.99 6.16 -3.05
CA ILE A 102 -11.71 6.70 -1.91
C ILE A 102 -10.99 7.98 -1.49
N GLU A 103 -11.62 9.11 -1.77
CA GLU A 103 -11.08 10.47 -1.55
C GLU A 103 -11.40 10.92 -0.12
N LYS A 104 -10.84 10.24 0.88
CA LYS A 104 -11.06 10.50 2.31
C LYS A 104 -9.81 10.35 3.12
N ASP A 105 -9.76 10.98 4.28
CA ASP A 105 -8.71 10.74 5.27
C ASP A 105 -8.92 9.35 5.89
N VAL A 106 -7.88 8.54 5.90
CA VAL A 106 -7.89 7.19 6.49
C VAL A 106 -8.16 7.22 8.00
N PHE A 107 -7.87 8.34 8.66
CA PHE A 107 -8.08 8.52 10.10
C PHE A 107 -9.45 9.11 10.46
N GLU A 108 -10.26 9.53 9.49
CA GLU A 108 -11.63 9.93 9.77
C GLU A 108 -12.46 8.75 10.22
N GLN A 109 -13.33 9.05 11.18
CA GLN A 109 -14.29 8.07 11.67
C GLN A 109 -15.11 7.53 10.48
N ASP A 110 -15.25 6.22 10.43
CA ASP A 110 -16.05 5.50 9.44
C ASP A 110 -15.46 5.43 8.01
N THR A 111 -14.32 6.06 7.71
CA THR A 111 -13.72 5.95 6.38
C THR A 111 -13.47 4.50 5.98
N LEU A 112 -12.93 3.67 6.88
CA LEU A 112 -12.69 2.26 6.57
C LEU A 112 -13.95 1.41 6.62
N LYS A 113 -15.03 1.86 7.26
CA LYS A 113 -16.31 1.12 7.32
C LYS A 113 -17.04 1.06 5.98
N ILE A 114 -16.71 1.95 5.04
CA ILE A 114 -17.27 1.91 3.68
C ILE A 114 -16.68 0.79 2.82
N LEU A 115 -15.61 0.15 3.31
CA LEU A 115 -14.99 -0.99 2.64
C LEU A 115 -15.80 -2.26 2.96
N SER A 116 -16.37 -2.87 1.93
CA SER A 116 -17.09 -4.14 2.01
C SER A 116 -16.22 -5.35 1.69
N ASP A 117 -15.09 -5.09 1.02
CA ASP A 117 -14.20 -6.13 0.51
C ASP A 117 -13.13 -6.49 1.53
N LYS A 118 -12.62 -7.72 1.45
CA LYS A 118 -11.42 -8.15 2.13
C LYS A 118 -10.26 -8.21 1.15
N PHE A 119 -9.06 -7.91 1.66
CA PHE A 119 -7.86 -7.75 0.87
C PHE A 119 -6.80 -8.80 1.20
N GLU A 120 -6.12 -9.29 0.19
CA GLU A 120 -4.94 -10.15 0.34
C GLU A 120 -3.74 -9.34 0.80
N ILE A 121 -3.61 -8.09 0.34
CA ILE A 121 -2.51 -7.21 0.73
C ILE A 121 -3.08 -5.85 1.11
N ILE A 122 -2.71 -5.39 2.31
CA ILE A 122 -2.94 -4.01 2.76
C ILE A 122 -1.57 -3.34 2.85
N PHE A 123 -1.36 -2.32 2.02
CA PHE A 123 -0.14 -1.51 2.05
C PHE A 123 -0.39 -0.17 2.72
N MET A 124 0.54 0.26 3.55
CA MET A 124 0.49 1.52 4.29
C MET A 124 1.82 2.27 4.18
N ASP A 125 1.75 3.50 3.67
CA ASP A 125 2.88 4.44 3.61
C ASP A 125 2.53 5.77 4.27
N PRO A 126 2.21 5.76 5.60
CA PRO A 126 1.80 6.96 6.30
C PRO A 126 2.93 8.00 6.38
N PRO A 127 2.61 9.30 6.56
CA PRO A 127 3.61 10.34 6.82
C PRO A 127 4.54 9.94 7.96
N TYR A 128 5.84 10.26 7.86
CA TYR A 128 6.87 9.82 8.84
C TYR A 128 6.59 10.23 10.29
N LYS A 129 5.82 11.28 10.54
CA LYS A 129 5.50 11.74 11.90
C LYS A 129 4.15 11.19 12.40
N GLU A 130 3.52 10.29 11.65
CA GLU A 130 2.21 9.76 12.03
C GLU A 130 2.31 8.84 13.26
N LYS A 131 1.58 9.19 14.31
CA LYS A 131 1.54 8.46 15.59
C LYS A 131 0.30 7.57 15.74
N LYS A 132 -0.70 7.70 14.83
CA LYS A 132 -1.97 6.96 14.92
C LYS A 132 -1.93 5.60 14.23
N LEU A 133 -0.73 5.10 13.86
CA LEU A 133 -0.60 3.82 13.15
C LEU A 133 -1.24 2.66 13.92
N ILE A 134 -1.05 2.61 15.23
CA ILE A 134 -1.66 1.57 16.09
C ILE A 134 -3.20 1.60 16.02
N ASN A 135 -3.80 2.80 16.03
CA ASN A 135 -5.26 2.95 15.95
C ASN A 135 -5.78 2.49 14.57
N LEU A 136 -5.04 2.79 13.51
CA LEU A 136 -5.36 2.35 12.15
C LEU A 136 -5.30 0.82 12.05
N LEU A 137 -4.25 0.21 12.56
CA LEU A 137 -4.12 -1.25 12.61
C LEU A 137 -5.25 -1.88 13.40
N ASN A 138 -5.57 -1.36 14.59
CA ASN A 138 -6.70 -1.85 15.40
C ASN A 138 -8.04 -1.73 14.65
N THR A 139 -8.24 -0.66 13.86
CA THR A 139 -9.45 -0.51 13.06
C THR A 139 -9.51 -1.55 11.93
N ILE A 140 -8.41 -1.77 11.22
CA ILE A 140 -8.30 -2.82 10.18
C ILE A 140 -8.62 -4.20 10.75
N LEU A 141 -8.08 -4.50 11.95
CA LEU A 141 -8.32 -5.73 12.70
C LEU A 141 -9.81 -5.88 13.06
N LYS A 142 -10.39 -4.86 13.70
CA LYS A 142 -11.80 -4.85 14.12
C LYS A 142 -12.76 -5.04 12.95
N LEU A 143 -12.48 -4.41 11.82
CA LEU A 143 -13.30 -4.50 10.61
C LEU A 143 -13.01 -5.76 9.77
N LYS A 144 -12.02 -6.57 10.17
CA LYS A 144 -11.62 -7.81 9.46
C LYS A 144 -11.36 -7.59 7.97
N LEU A 145 -10.68 -6.49 7.63
CA LEU A 145 -10.41 -6.11 6.24
C LEU A 145 -9.35 -6.99 5.58
N LEU A 146 -8.51 -7.68 6.36
CA LEU A 146 -7.51 -8.60 5.84
C LEU A 146 -8.13 -9.99 5.66
N LYS A 147 -7.81 -10.69 4.56
CA LYS A 147 -8.14 -12.10 4.37
C LYS A 147 -7.29 -12.98 5.28
N ASP A 148 -7.73 -14.22 5.55
CA ASP A 148 -7.08 -15.13 6.50
C ASP A 148 -5.59 -15.39 6.20
N ASN A 149 -5.19 -15.47 4.92
CA ASN A 149 -3.80 -15.59 4.50
C ASN A 149 -3.21 -14.26 4.00
N GLY A 150 -3.88 -13.16 4.29
CA GLY A 150 -3.44 -11.84 3.84
C GLY A 150 -2.24 -11.31 4.62
N ILE A 151 -1.59 -10.30 4.05
CA ILE A 151 -0.48 -9.60 4.68
C ILE A 151 -0.70 -8.10 4.75
N ILE A 152 -0.17 -7.50 5.80
CA ILE A 152 -0.05 -6.06 5.95
C ILE A 152 1.41 -5.68 5.72
N ILE A 153 1.64 -4.70 4.86
CA ILE A 153 2.97 -4.17 4.55
C ILE A 153 3.00 -2.71 4.97
N ILE A 154 3.93 -2.34 5.84
CA ILE A 154 4.04 -0.98 6.37
C ILE A 154 5.40 -0.41 6.01
N HIS A 155 5.41 0.73 5.32
CA HIS A 155 6.61 1.51 5.06
C HIS A 155 6.74 2.62 6.11
N ARG A 156 7.90 2.70 6.75
CA ARG A 156 8.20 3.71 7.76
C ARG A 156 9.63 4.23 7.62
N HIS A 157 9.95 5.31 8.32
CA HIS A 157 11.33 5.70 8.51
C HIS A 157 12.03 4.73 9.49
N LYS A 158 13.29 4.38 9.25
CA LYS A 158 14.02 3.39 10.07
C LYS A 158 14.13 3.74 11.55
N LYS A 159 14.07 5.03 11.88
CA LYS A 159 14.15 5.55 13.26
C LYS A 159 12.79 5.61 13.96
N ASP A 160 11.68 5.38 13.25
CA ASP A 160 10.36 5.39 13.88
C ASP A 160 10.22 4.18 14.78
N GLU A 161 9.81 4.41 16.02
CA GLU A 161 9.43 3.37 16.98
C GLU A 161 7.92 3.25 16.97
N ASP A 162 7.43 2.31 16.17
CA ASP A 162 6.00 2.07 16.02
C ASP A 162 5.54 1.03 17.04
N ILE A 163 4.47 1.33 17.75
CA ILE A 163 3.77 0.35 18.60
C ILE A 163 2.81 -0.41 17.69
N LEU A 164 2.91 -1.74 17.72
CA LEU A 164 2.02 -2.64 16.98
C LEU A 164 1.00 -3.26 17.95
N PRO A 165 -0.22 -3.58 17.51
CA PRO A 165 -1.20 -4.28 18.34
C PRO A 165 -0.71 -5.69 18.75
N ASP A 166 -1.17 -6.18 19.91
CA ASP A 166 -0.76 -7.50 20.45
C ASP A 166 -1.11 -8.66 19.51
N ASN A 167 -2.21 -8.54 18.77
CA ASN A 167 -2.65 -9.53 17.77
C ASN A 167 -2.06 -9.30 16.37
N PHE A 168 -1.13 -8.36 16.22
CA PHE A 168 -0.35 -8.20 14.99
C PHE A 168 0.86 -9.11 15.02
N ASN A 169 0.85 -10.14 14.20
CA ASN A 169 1.97 -11.06 14.05
C ASN A 169 3.03 -10.46 13.10
N LEU A 170 4.17 -10.05 13.67
CA LEU A 170 5.31 -9.56 12.90
C LEU A 170 6.03 -10.72 12.22
N ILE A 171 5.88 -10.86 10.89
CA ILE A 171 6.54 -11.90 10.10
C ILE A 171 7.99 -11.50 9.78
N MET A 172 8.19 -10.26 9.33
CA MET A 172 9.51 -9.79 8.88
C MET A 172 9.64 -8.27 8.99
N LYS A 173 10.85 -7.82 9.30
CA LYS A 173 11.25 -6.41 9.28
C LYS A 173 12.55 -6.26 8.49
N LYS A 174 12.57 -5.37 7.51
CA LYS A 174 13.75 -5.10 6.67
C LYS A 174 14.03 -3.60 6.58
N ASN A 175 15.30 -3.23 6.59
CA ASN A 175 15.75 -1.86 6.44
C ASN A 175 16.41 -1.65 5.08
N TYR A 176 16.05 -0.56 4.40
CA TYR A 176 16.62 -0.13 3.11
C TYR A 176 16.98 1.35 3.19
N GLY A 177 18.26 1.64 3.40
CA GLY A 177 18.72 3.03 3.60
C GLY A 177 18.04 3.68 4.81
N ILE A 178 17.16 4.65 4.56
CA ILE A 178 16.38 5.34 5.60
C ILE A 178 14.99 4.72 5.80
N SER A 179 14.59 3.76 4.98
CA SER A 179 13.29 3.10 5.02
C SER A 179 13.33 1.84 5.86
N LYS A 180 12.24 1.57 6.56
CA LYS A 180 11.93 0.34 7.27
C LYS A 180 10.65 -0.23 6.69
N ILE A 181 10.68 -1.49 6.25
CA ILE A 181 9.51 -2.22 5.77
C ILE A 181 9.16 -3.30 6.78
N ILE A 182 7.92 -3.31 7.20
CA ILE A 182 7.37 -4.29 8.13
C ILE A 182 6.36 -5.13 7.35
N PHE A 183 6.48 -6.45 7.44
CA PHE A 183 5.51 -7.41 6.94
C PHE A 183 4.90 -8.14 8.13
N GLY A 184 3.61 -8.22 8.18
CA GLY A 184 2.89 -8.93 9.22
C GLY A 184 1.53 -9.39 8.76
N ASN A 185 0.86 -10.14 9.62
CA ASN A 185 -0.54 -10.53 9.46
C ASN A 185 -1.26 -10.46 10.81
N ILE A 186 -2.48 -10.93 10.83
CA ILE A 186 -3.34 -10.96 12.00
C ILE A 186 -3.39 -12.40 12.50
N LEU A 187 -3.24 -12.58 13.84
CA LEU A 187 -3.44 -13.85 14.53
C LEU A 187 -4.95 -14.08 14.77
#